data_2a9594045d7da25e1c1b5a8f67387317
#
_entry.id   2a9594045d7da25e1c1b5a8f67387317
#
_cell.length_a   1.000
_cell.length_b   1.000
_cell.length_c   1.000
_cell.angle_alpha   90.00
_cell.angle_beta   90.00
_cell.angle_gamma   90.00
#
_symmetry.space_group_name_H-M   'P 1'
#
loop_
_entity.id
_entity.type
_entity.pdbx_description
1 polymer ?
#
loop_
_entity_poly.entity_id
_entity_poly.type
_entity_poly.pdbx_seq_one_letter_code
_entity_poly.pdbx_strand_id
1 'polypeptide(L)'
;MITIIDYGLGNLGSIKNMLVRSGIKCTVSGDPDVIRGASRLILPGVGHFKFAMDTLHERGLVTVIQQRVREANIPLLGICLGGQLIGRHSEEGDVAGLGLVPMDVVAFDRARLTQCEKVPHMGWTVTPHADIPLFASVQQPARYYYVHSFHFRCDDPAAEIAWAEHGYRFASGVRHGNVIGVQFHPEKSHVYGQQLLRNFAAMEFGA
;
A
#
# COMPACT_ATOMS: atom_id res chain seq x y z
N MET A 1 -13.24 -12.17 -6.02
CA MET A 1 -13.83 -10.86 -5.62
C MET A 1 -12.84 -10.16 -4.70
N ILE A 2 -12.65 -8.83 -4.86
CA ILE A 2 -11.74 -8.05 -4.01
C ILE A 2 -12.43 -7.72 -2.68
N THR A 3 -11.73 -7.96 -1.55
CA THR A 3 -12.16 -7.49 -0.24
C THR A 3 -11.25 -6.36 0.24
N ILE A 4 -11.84 -5.19 0.50
CA ILE A 4 -11.19 -4.06 1.14
C ILE A 4 -11.34 -4.29 2.64
N ILE A 5 -10.20 -4.39 3.33
CA ILE A 5 -10.18 -4.69 4.78
C ILE A 5 -10.60 -3.44 5.55
N ASP A 6 -11.68 -3.56 6.31
CA ASP A 6 -12.18 -2.52 7.22
C ASP A 6 -11.74 -2.83 8.65
N TYR A 7 -10.72 -2.17 9.11
CA TYR A 7 -10.29 -2.20 10.50
C TYR A 7 -10.48 -0.83 11.21
N GLY A 8 -11.29 0.04 10.62
CA GLY A 8 -11.63 1.36 11.15
C GLY A 8 -10.74 2.49 10.66
N LEU A 9 -9.70 2.20 9.86
CA LEU A 9 -8.76 3.19 9.34
C LEU A 9 -8.67 3.10 7.82
N GLY A 10 -8.67 4.23 7.14
CA GLY A 10 -8.50 4.28 5.69
C GLY A 10 -9.66 4.96 4.95
N ASN A 11 -9.40 5.28 3.69
CA ASN A 11 -10.38 5.94 2.81
C ASN A 11 -11.20 4.90 2.03
N LEU A 12 -11.90 4.02 2.78
CA LEU A 12 -12.60 2.85 2.25
C LEU A 12 -13.61 3.21 1.16
N GLY A 13 -14.37 4.27 1.39
CA GLY A 13 -15.40 4.74 0.44
C GLY A 13 -14.83 5.15 -0.91
N SER A 14 -13.71 5.88 -0.92
CA SER A 14 -13.08 6.32 -2.16
C SER A 14 -12.48 5.16 -2.94
N ILE A 15 -11.84 4.20 -2.26
CA ILE A 15 -11.30 2.99 -2.90
C ILE A 15 -12.46 2.17 -3.51
N LYS A 16 -13.52 1.90 -2.73
CA LYS A 16 -14.71 1.20 -3.21
C LYS A 16 -15.32 1.89 -4.42
N ASN A 17 -15.53 3.20 -4.34
CA ASN A 17 -16.12 3.97 -5.44
C ASN A 17 -15.27 3.91 -6.71
N MET A 18 -13.94 3.98 -6.59
CA MET A 18 -13.04 3.90 -7.75
C MET A 18 -13.07 2.50 -8.39
N LEU A 19 -13.10 1.43 -7.60
CA LEU A 19 -13.25 0.05 -8.08
C LEU A 19 -14.60 -0.15 -8.79
N VAL A 20 -15.70 0.27 -8.16
CA VAL A 20 -17.05 0.15 -8.74
C VAL A 20 -17.18 0.93 -10.05
N ARG A 21 -16.68 2.16 -10.13
CA ARG A 21 -16.63 2.95 -11.38
C ARG A 21 -15.76 2.30 -12.46
N SER A 22 -14.83 1.44 -12.07
CA SER A 22 -14.02 0.65 -12.99
C SER A 22 -14.65 -0.69 -13.37
N GLY A 23 -15.89 -0.97 -12.94
CA GLY A 23 -16.59 -2.23 -13.20
C GLY A 23 -16.09 -3.40 -12.35
N ILE A 24 -15.30 -3.15 -11.30
CA ILE A 24 -14.69 -4.17 -10.46
C ILE A 24 -15.59 -4.44 -9.25
N LYS A 25 -16.02 -5.71 -9.10
CA LYS A 25 -16.77 -6.16 -7.92
C LYS A 25 -15.87 -6.19 -6.69
N CYS A 26 -16.28 -5.51 -5.63
CA CYS A 26 -15.59 -5.49 -4.35
C CYS A 26 -16.56 -5.44 -3.18
N THR A 27 -16.08 -5.88 -2.02
CA THR A 27 -16.75 -5.71 -0.74
C THR A 27 -15.86 -4.98 0.25
N VAL A 28 -16.44 -4.37 1.26
CA VAL A 28 -15.73 -3.77 2.41
C VAL A 28 -16.12 -4.57 3.62
N SER A 29 -15.17 -5.14 4.34
CA SER A 29 -15.45 -5.96 5.52
C SER A 29 -14.28 -6.00 6.48
N GLY A 30 -14.58 -5.94 7.78
CA GLY A 30 -13.69 -6.27 8.89
C GLY A 30 -13.95 -7.65 9.48
N ASP A 31 -14.85 -8.42 8.88
CA ASP A 31 -15.18 -9.77 9.32
C ASP A 31 -14.08 -10.76 8.87
N PRO A 32 -13.43 -11.48 9.82
CA PRO A 32 -12.40 -12.46 9.50
C PRO A 32 -12.85 -13.55 8.52
N ASP A 33 -14.11 -13.98 8.55
CA ASP A 33 -14.62 -15.03 7.67
C ASP A 33 -14.78 -14.52 6.23
N VAL A 34 -15.21 -13.29 6.06
CA VAL A 34 -15.27 -12.64 4.75
C VAL A 34 -13.86 -12.46 4.16
N ILE A 35 -12.87 -12.09 5.01
CA ILE A 35 -11.47 -11.96 4.61
C ILE A 35 -10.89 -13.34 4.23
N ARG A 36 -11.22 -14.41 4.97
CA ARG A 36 -10.82 -15.78 4.61
C ARG A 36 -11.38 -16.23 3.25
N GLY A 37 -12.56 -15.78 2.88
CA GLY A 37 -13.18 -16.09 1.59
C GLY A 37 -12.71 -15.21 0.42
N ALA A 38 -11.89 -14.20 0.65
CA ALA A 38 -11.46 -13.27 -0.39
C ALA A 38 -10.50 -13.93 -1.39
N SER A 39 -10.58 -13.52 -2.66
CA SER A 39 -9.62 -13.91 -3.69
C SER A 39 -8.52 -12.86 -3.92
N ARG A 40 -8.71 -11.65 -3.45
CA ARG A 40 -7.74 -10.55 -3.41
C ARG A 40 -8.06 -9.64 -2.23
N LEU A 41 -7.04 -9.05 -1.63
CA LEU A 41 -7.17 -8.15 -0.50
C LEU A 41 -6.63 -6.77 -0.84
N ILE A 42 -7.30 -5.73 -0.35
CA ILE A 42 -6.75 -4.38 -0.26
C ILE A 42 -6.70 -3.99 1.22
N LEU A 43 -5.52 -3.65 1.70
CA LEU A 43 -5.30 -3.11 3.04
C LEU A 43 -5.07 -1.60 2.93
N PRO A 44 -6.09 -0.78 3.11
CA PRO A 44 -5.91 0.68 3.17
C PRO A 44 -5.39 1.09 4.55
N GLY A 45 -4.93 2.33 4.67
CA GLY A 45 -4.63 2.89 5.98
C GLY A 45 -4.35 4.38 5.91
N VAL A 46 -4.72 5.08 6.97
CA VAL A 46 -4.35 6.47 7.27
C VAL A 46 -4.13 6.61 8.77
N GLY A 47 -3.24 7.49 9.17
CA GLY A 47 -2.96 7.76 10.58
C GLY A 47 -1.63 7.16 11.04
N HIS A 48 -1.54 6.75 12.30
CA HIS A 48 -0.32 6.34 12.98
C HIS A 48 -0.11 4.82 12.92
N PHE A 49 1.11 4.38 12.60
CA PHE A 49 1.44 2.96 12.38
C PHE A 49 1.13 2.08 13.60
N LYS A 50 1.60 2.48 14.80
CA LYS A 50 1.35 1.71 16.02
C LYS A 50 -0.15 1.55 16.28
N PHE A 51 -0.92 2.62 16.17
CA PHE A 51 -2.37 2.57 16.41
C PHE A 51 -3.06 1.63 15.40
N ALA A 52 -2.62 1.63 14.16
CA ALA A 52 -3.14 0.72 13.14
C ALA A 52 -2.82 -0.75 13.45
N MET A 53 -1.59 -1.05 13.87
CA MET A 53 -1.20 -2.42 14.25
C MET A 53 -1.95 -2.90 15.49
N ASP A 54 -2.07 -2.04 16.53
CA ASP A 54 -2.85 -2.35 17.74
C ASP A 54 -4.31 -2.70 17.37
N THR A 55 -4.92 -1.89 16.50
CA THR A 55 -6.31 -2.12 16.02
C THR A 55 -6.45 -3.43 15.23
N LEU A 56 -5.48 -3.77 14.37
CA LEU A 56 -5.47 -5.05 13.65
C LEU A 56 -5.35 -6.23 14.61
N HIS A 57 -4.52 -6.10 15.65
CA HIS A 57 -4.38 -7.13 16.70
C HIS A 57 -5.66 -7.30 17.51
N GLU A 58 -6.25 -6.22 18.02
CA GLU A 58 -7.49 -6.23 18.79
C GLU A 58 -8.65 -6.87 18.04
N ARG A 59 -8.70 -6.68 16.72
CA ARG A 59 -9.71 -7.28 15.85
C ARG A 59 -9.37 -8.69 15.36
N GLY A 60 -8.23 -9.26 15.76
CA GLY A 60 -7.78 -10.59 15.32
C GLY A 60 -7.47 -10.70 13.83
N LEU A 61 -7.26 -9.57 13.13
CA LEU A 61 -7.07 -9.54 11.68
C LEU A 61 -5.64 -9.88 11.25
N VAL A 62 -4.64 -9.67 12.10
CA VAL A 62 -3.22 -9.94 11.77
C VAL A 62 -3.03 -11.38 11.30
N THR A 63 -3.45 -12.35 12.10
CA THR A 63 -3.29 -13.78 11.78
C THR A 63 -4.05 -14.15 10.51
N VAL A 64 -5.27 -13.65 10.34
CA VAL A 64 -6.09 -13.94 9.15
C VAL A 64 -5.44 -13.41 7.88
N ILE A 65 -4.94 -12.16 7.90
CA ILE A 65 -4.24 -11.56 6.76
C ILE A 65 -2.98 -12.35 6.43
N GLN A 66 -2.15 -12.67 7.45
CA GLN A 66 -0.91 -13.42 7.25
C GLN A 66 -1.16 -14.82 6.65
N GLN A 67 -2.14 -15.55 7.18
CA GLN A 67 -2.52 -16.86 6.66
C GLN A 67 -2.99 -16.78 5.20
N ARG A 68 -3.88 -15.84 4.88
CA ARG A 68 -4.39 -15.68 3.50
C ARG A 68 -3.28 -15.37 2.50
N VAL A 69 -2.35 -14.51 2.90
CA VAL A 69 -1.26 -14.07 2.03
C VAL A 69 -0.18 -15.13 1.88
N ARG A 70 0.28 -15.74 2.99
CA ARG A 70 1.42 -16.68 2.97
C ARG A 70 1.03 -18.08 2.57
N GLU A 71 -0.09 -18.62 3.12
CA GLU A 71 -0.47 -20.03 2.93
C GLU A 71 -1.37 -20.22 1.71
N ALA A 72 -2.31 -19.30 1.50
CA ALA A 72 -3.24 -19.38 0.38
C ALA A 72 -2.81 -18.55 -0.85
N ASN A 73 -1.64 -17.91 -0.80
CA ASN A 73 -1.06 -17.09 -1.86
C ASN A 73 -2.01 -16.01 -2.43
N ILE A 74 -2.90 -15.46 -1.57
CA ILE A 74 -3.87 -14.46 -1.99
C ILE A 74 -3.17 -13.10 -2.21
N PRO A 75 -3.38 -12.45 -3.37
CA PRO A 75 -2.80 -11.13 -3.63
C PRO A 75 -3.26 -10.07 -2.63
N LEU A 76 -2.31 -9.28 -2.13
CA LEU A 76 -2.54 -8.17 -1.22
C LEU A 76 -1.97 -6.88 -1.79
N LEU A 77 -2.78 -5.82 -1.83
CA LEU A 77 -2.34 -4.45 -2.10
C LEU A 77 -2.47 -3.61 -0.83
N GLY A 78 -1.34 -3.19 -0.26
CA GLY A 78 -1.29 -2.19 0.81
C GLY A 78 -1.25 -0.78 0.25
N ILE A 79 -2.08 0.15 0.77
CA ILE A 79 -2.19 1.54 0.32
C ILE A 79 -1.82 2.50 1.45
N CYS A 80 -0.83 3.34 1.22
CA CYS A 80 -0.28 4.35 2.12
C CYS A 80 0.14 3.70 3.46
N LEU A 81 -0.52 3.98 4.58
CA LEU A 81 -0.26 3.30 5.84
C LEU A 81 -0.43 1.78 5.70
N GLY A 82 -1.43 1.28 4.96
CA GLY A 82 -1.57 -0.15 4.66
C GLY A 82 -0.37 -0.73 3.91
N GLY A 83 0.25 0.06 3.03
CA GLY A 83 1.52 -0.27 2.38
C GLY A 83 2.71 -0.28 3.34
N GLN A 84 2.66 0.48 4.41
CA GLN A 84 3.67 0.46 5.48
C GLN A 84 3.48 -0.75 6.39
N LEU A 85 2.23 -1.07 6.77
CA LEU A 85 1.90 -2.18 7.68
C LEU A 85 2.36 -3.55 7.17
N ILE A 86 2.55 -3.74 5.85
CA ILE A 86 3.06 -5.01 5.31
C ILE A 86 4.55 -5.25 5.59
N GLY A 87 5.31 -4.23 5.99
CA GLY A 87 6.71 -4.32 6.38
C GLY A 87 6.94 -5.08 7.69
N ARG A 88 8.21 -5.21 8.06
CA ARG A 88 8.63 -5.88 9.30
C ARG A 88 8.46 -5.00 10.52
N HIS A 89 8.86 -3.74 10.39
CA HIS A 89 9.00 -2.81 11.51
C HIS A 89 8.79 -1.36 11.03
N SER A 90 8.36 -0.49 11.93
CA SER A 90 8.27 0.94 11.70
C SER A 90 8.90 1.74 12.82
N GLU A 91 9.66 2.77 12.48
CA GLU A 91 10.13 3.79 13.41
C GLU A 91 8.97 4.61 13.98
N GLU A 92 7.80 4.64 13.31
CA GLU A 92 6.60 5.29 13.83
C GLU A 92 5.96 4.44 14.94
N GLY A 93 6.38 4.69 16.16
CA GLY A 93 5.93 3.98 17.37
C GLY A 93 6.79 2.78 17.75
N ASP A 94 7.88 2.53 17.01
CA ASP A 94 8.87 1.46 17.29
C ASP A 94 8.20 0.08 17.47
N VAL A 95 7.43 -0.35 16.46
CA VAL A 95 6.63 -1.58 16.52
C VAL A 95 6.77 -2.43 15.26
N ALA A 96 6.54 -3.74 15.44
CA ALA A 96 6.50 -4.70 14.35
C ALA A 96 5.27 -4.50 13.45
N GLY A 97 5.43 -4.71 12.13
CA GLY A 97 4.35 -4.79 11.18
C GLY A 97 3.91 -6.23 10.90
N LEU A 98 3.24 -6.44 9.77
CA LEU A 98 2.76 -7.76 9.35
C LEU A 98 3.88 -8.70 8.88
N GLY A 99 5.08 -8.19 8.58
CA GLY A 99 6.23 -8.98 8.16
C GLY A 99 6.02 -9.72 6.83
N LEU A 100 5.22 -9.17 5.92
CA LEU A 100 4.92 -9.79 4.62
C LEU A 100 5.91 -9.40 3.54
N VAL A 101 6.62 -8.28 3.71
CA VAL A 101 7.66 -7.78 2.82
C VAL A 101 8.92 -7.49 3.64
N PRO A 102 10.13 -7.90 3.17
CA PRO A 102 11.39 -7.64 3.86
C PRO A 102 11.82 -6.17 3.68
N MET A 103 11.13 -5.30 4.37
CA MET A 103 11.37 -3.87 4.43
C MET A 103 11.02 -3.30 5.79
N ASP A 104 11.64 -2.17 6.12
CA ASP A 104 11.29 -1.34 7.27
C ASP A 104 10.65 -0.03 6.80
N VAL A 105 9.95 0.62 7.71
CA VAL A 105 9.34 1.93 7.50
C VAL A 105 10.09 2.95 8.34
N VAL A 106 10.72 3.92 7.68
CA VAL A 106 11.64 4.88 8.30
C VAL A 106 11.17 6.30 8.10
N ALA A 107 11.50 7.18 9.05
CA ALA A 107 11.24 8.60 8.93
C ALA A 107 12.09 9.23 7.81
N PHE A 108 11.62 10.33 7.22
CA PHE A 108 12.45 11.14 6.34
C PHE A 108 13.68 11.67 7.09
N ASP A 109 14.86 11.46 6.51
CA ASP A 109 16.09 12.02 7.01
C ASP A 109 16.10 13.55 6.77
N ARG A 110 15.83 14.31 7.83
CA ARG A 110 15.72 15.77 7.78
C ARG A 110 17.01 16.45 7.36
N ALA A 111 18.17 15.83 7.56
CA ALA A 111 19.45 16.38 7.14
C ALA A 111 19.63 16.35 5.60
N ARG A 112 18.88 15.51 4.91
CA ARG A 112 18.87 15.39 3.45
C ARG A 112 17.77 16.22 2.77
N LEU A 113 16.86 16.81 3.55
CA LEU A 113 15.82 17.69 3.03
C LEU A 113 16.34 19.12 2.88
N THR A 114 15.89 19.82 1.85
CA THR A 114 16.15 21.24 1.68
C THR A 114 15.17 22.08 2.50
N GLN A 115 15.36 23.40 2.55
CA GLN A 115 14.45 24.31 3.25
C GLN A 115 13.02 24.35 2.63
N CYS A 116 12.89 23.93 1.36
CA CYS A 116 11.61 23.92 0.65
C CYS A 116 10.80 22.66 0.94
N GLU A 117 11.44 21.57 1.37
CA GLU A 117 10.80 20.28 1.58
C GLU A 117 10.39 20.13 3.04
N LYS A 118 9.10 19.97 3.24
CA LYS A 118 8.50 19.83 4.58
C LYS A 118 8.06 18.39 4.81
N VAL A 119 8.11 17.94 6.06
CA VAL A 119 7.47 16.70 6.49
C VAL A 119 6.15 17.06 7.18
N PRO A 120 5.03 16.46 6.76
CA PRO A 120 4.90 15.36 5.80
C PRO A 120 5.15 15.77 4.33
N HIS A 121 5.69 14.82 3.52
CA HIS A 121 5.61 14.91 2.07
C HIS A 121 4.15 14.87 1.64
N MET A 122 3.65 15.97 1.09
CA MET A 122 2.25 16.12 0.72
C MET A 122 2.11 16.75 -0.66
N GLY A 123 1.30 16.12 -1.50
CA GLY A 123 0.96 16.66 -2.81
C GLY A 123 1.11 15.65 -3.95
N TRP A 124 1.03 16.18 -5.17
CA TRP A 124 1.19 15.43 -6.40
C TRP A 124 2.67 15.32 -6.78
N THR A 125 3.16 14.10 -6.90
CA THR A 125 4.56 13.84 -7.26
C THR A 125 4.65 12.91 -8.47
N VAL A 126 5.55 13.22 -9.39
CA VAL A 126 5.91 12.32 -10.48
C VAL A 126 6.54 11.06 -9.89
N THR A 127 6.06 9.90 -10.35
CA THR A 127 6.40 8.61 -9.78
C THR A 127 6.88 7.67 -10.88
N PRO A 128 8.18 7.68 -11.20
CA PRO A 128 8.79 6.66 -12.05
C PRO A 128 8.55 5.27 -11.47
N HIS A 129 8.33 4.29 -12.34
CA HIS A 129 8.06 2.92 -11.92
C HIS A 129 8.69 1.89 -12.88
N ALA A 130 8.82 0.66 -12.41
CA ALA A 130 9.24 -0.47 -13.24
C ALA A 130 8.17 -0.81 -14.29
N ASP A 131 8.62 -1.41 -15.39
CA ASP A 131 7.72 -1.95 -16.41
C ASP A 131 7.17 -3.32 -15.97
N ILE A 132 6.09 -3.27 -15.20
CA ILE A 132 5.41 -4.44 -14.65
C ILE A 132 3.89 -4.32 -14.85
N PRO A 133 3.14 -5.45 -14.82
CA PRO A 133 1.69 -5.45 -15.07
C PRO A 133 0.89 -4.46 -14.21
N LEU A 134 1.33 -4.17 -12.98
CA LEU A 134 0.65 -3.20 -12.10
C LEU A 134 0.57 -1.80 -12.73
N PHE A 135 1.57 -1.39 -13.51
CA PHE A 135 1.64 -0.07 -14.11
C PHE A 135 1.35 -0.09 -15.62
N ALA A 136 0.88 -1.22 -16.16
CA ALA A 136 0.53 -1.33 -17.58
C ALA A 136 -0.51 -0.27 -17.98
N SER A 137 -0.26 0.41 -19.11
CA SER A 137 -1.14 1.45 -19.66
C SER A 137 -1.40 2.65 -18.73
N VAL A 138 -0.60 2.83 -17.69
CA VAL A 138 -0.62 4.06 -16.90
C VAL A 138 -0.03 5.19 -17.75
N GLN A 139 -0.77 6.30 -17.88
CA GLN A 139 -0.34 7.47 -18.63
C GLN A 139 0.98 8.03 -18.09
N GLN A 140 1.90 8.39 -18.97
CA GLN A 140 3.19 8.97 -18.60
C GLN A 140 3.22 10.50 -18.82
N PRO A 141 3.92 11.27 -17.97
CA PRO A 141 4.54 10.83 -16.71
C PRO A 141 3.48 10.48 -15.65
N ALA A 142 3.64 9.32 -15.00
CA ALA A 142 2.74 8.92 -13.94
C ALA A 142 2.86 9.88 -12.73
N ARG A 143 1.72 10.30 -12.20
CA ARG A 143 1.67 11.20 -11.03
C ARG A 143 0.67 10.67 -10.03
N TYR A 144 1.10 10.61 -8.77
CA TYR A 144 0.24 10.17 -7.68
C TYR A 144 0.20 11.18 -6.55
N TYR A 145 -0.83 11.09 -5.72
CA TYR A 145 -0.99 11.94 -4.55
C TYR A 145 -0.39 11.26 -3.31
N TYR A 146 0.46 11.99 -2.60
CA TYR A 146 1.15 11.56 -1.39
C TYR A 146 0.71 12.39 -0.18
N VAL A 147 0.71 11.77 0.99
CA VAL A 147 0.66 12.42 2.30
C VAL A 147 1.24 11.46 3.34
N HIS A 148 2.54 11.60 3.66
CA HIS A 148 3.23 10.71 4.59
C HIS A 148 4.48 11.34 5.19
N SER A 149 4.86 10.89 6.40
CA SER A 149 6.08 11.32 7.11
C SER A 149 7.14 10.22 7.18
N PHE A 150 6.79 8.99 6.80
CA PHE A 150 7.65 7.81 6.79
C PHE A 150 7.58 7.16 5.42
N HIS A 151 8.63 6.46 5.02
CA HIS A 151 8.71 5.80 3.71
C HIS A 151 9.32 4.39 3.81
N PHE A 152 9.23 3.62 2.75
CA PHE A 152 9.78 2.28 2.65
C PHE A 152 11.30 2.31 2.54
N ARG A 153 11.96 1.39 3.26
CA ARG A 153 13.37 1.05 3.14
C ARG A 153 13.46 -0.46 2.95
N CYS A 154 13.68 -0.89 1.71
CA CYS A 154 13.79 -2.29 1.33
C CYS A 154 15.19 -2.83 1.63
N ASP A 155 15.29 -4.11 2.03
CA ASP A 155 16.56 -4.80 2.16
C ASP A 155 17.19 -5.06 0.78
N ASP A 156 16.34 -5.43 -0.19
CA ASP A 156 16.72 -5.67 -1.58
C ASP A 156 16.11 -4.59 -2.48
N PRO A 157 16.93 -3.80 -3.18
CA PRO A 157 16.44 -2.82 -4.15
C PRO A 157 15.60 -3.42 -5.28
N ALA A 158 15.73 -4.73 -5.58
CA ALA A 158 14.91 -5.40 -6.58
C ALA A 158 13.43 -5.50 -6.17
N ALA A 159 13.12 -5.35 -4.89
CA ALA A 159 11.74 -5.27 -4.39
C ALA A 159 11.07 -3.92 -4.71
N GLU A 160 11.85 -2.88 -5.03
CA GLU A 160 11.32 -1.56 -5.34
C GLU A 160 10.75 -1.53 -6.75
N ILE A 161 9.46 -1.19 -6.87
CA ILE A 161 8.74 -1.16 -8.15
C ILE A 161 8.29 0.26 -8.57
N ALA A 162 8.38 1.23 -7.67
CA ALA A 162 8.13 2.64 -7.96
C ALA A 162 8.91 3.54 -7.01
N TRP A 163 9.20 4.77 -7.47
CA TRP A 163 10.04 5.72 -6.73
C TRP A 163 9.43 7.12 -6.76
N ALA A 164 9.81 7.92 -5.78
CA ALA A 164 9.53 9.35 -5.75
C ALA A 164 10.72 10.10 -5.16
N GLU A 165 10.74 11.41 -5.33
CA GLU A 165 11.75 12.31 -4.76
C GLU A 165 11.11 13.29 -3.78
N HIS A 166 11.76 13.43 -2.63
CA HIS A 166 11.47 14.45 -1.63
C HIS A 166 12.78 14.75 -0.86
N GLY A 167 13.57 15.68 -1.38
CA GLY A 167 14.95 15.88 -0.97
C GLY A 167 15.90 14.78 -1.43
N TYR A 168 15.43 13.57 -1.46
CA TYR A 168 16.12 12.40 -1.98
C TYR A 168 15.13 11.39 -2.53
N ARG A 169 15.63 10.47 -3.38
CA ARG A 169 14.85 9.36 -3.90
C ARG A 169 14.53 8.36 -2.79
N PHE A 170 13.28 7.91 -2.74
CA PHE A 170 12.81 6.86 -1.86
C PHE A 170 11.90 5.87 -2.60
N ALA A 171 11.81 4.64 -2.10
CA ALA A 171 10.88 3.64 -2.62
C ALA A 171 9.43 4.06 -2.30
N SER A 172 8.59 4.21 -3.33
CA SER A 172 7.18 4.55 -3.21
C SER A 172 6.24 3.43 -3.65
N GLY A 173 6.79 2.35 -4.19
CA GLY A 173 6.12 1.11 -4.47
C GLY A 173 7.05 -0.07 -4.25
N VAL A 174 6.54 -1.14 -3.65
CA VAL A 174 7.30 -2.36 -3.34
C VAL A 174 6.49 -3.59 -3.71
N ARG A 175 7.21 -4.68 -4.06
CA ARG A 175 6.60 -5.98 -4.34
C ARG A 175 7.45 -7.10 -3.77
N HIS A 176 6.78 -8.06 -3.12
CA HIS A 176 7.37 -9.33 -2.71
C HIS A 176 6.36 -10.45 -2.99
N GLY A 177 6.62 -11.25 -4.03
CA GLY A 177 5.69 -12.29 -4.49
C GLY A 177 4.31 -11.73 -4.86
N ASN A 178 3.29 -12.14 -4.10
CA ASN A 178 1.89 -11.74 -4.24
C ASN A 178 1.52 -10.48 -3.42
N VAL A 179 2.47 -9.88 -2.71
CA VAL A 179 2.25 -8.69 -1.88
C VAL A 179 2.80 -7.46 -2.58
N ILE A 180 1.98 -6.42 -2.68
CA ILE A 180 2.34 -5.12 -3.22
C ILE A 180 2.02 -4.04 -2.19
N GLY A 181 2.93 -3.10 -1.98
CA GLY A 181 2.71 -1.89 -1.20
C GLY A 181 2.91 -0.65 -2.05
N VAL A 182 2.04 0.35 -1.92
CA VAL A 182 2.23 1.67 -2.49
C VAL A 182 2.12 2.74 -1.41
N GLN A 183 3.02 3.72 -1.43
CA GLN A 183 3.04 4.81 -0.45
C GLN A 183 2.04 5.92 -0.79
N PHE A 184 1.72 6.07 -2.04
CA PHE A 184 0.74 7.04 -2.52
C PHE A 184 -0.69 6.54 -2.37
N HIS A 185 -1.64 7.43 -2.65
CA HIS A 185 -3.08 7.17 -2.59
C HIS A 185 -3.66 7.00 -4.00
N PRO A 186 -3.81 5.78 -4.53
CA PRO A 186 -4.44 5.57 -5.84
C PRO A 186 -5.84 6.16 -5.89
N GLU A 187 -6.61 6.05 -4.80
CA GLU A 187 -7.98 6.54 -4.69
C GLU A 187 -8.10 8.07 -4.74
N LYS A 188 -6.97 8.78 -4.59
CA LYS A 188 -6.88 10.24 -4.76
C LYS A 188 -6.14 10.65 -6.03
N SER A 189 -5.72 9.68 -6.84
CA SER A 189 -4.81 9.90 -7.97
C SER A 189 -5.50 9.82 -9.35
N HIS A 190 -6.79 10.14 -9.41
CA HIS A 190 -7.57 10.24 -10.66
C HIS A 190 -7.35 9.04 -11.61
N VAL A 191 -7.05 9.30 -12.88
CA VAL A 191 -6.86 8.27 -13.92
C VAL A 191 -5.67 7.34 -13.64
N TYR A 192 -4.61 7.85 -13.02
CA TYR A 192 -3.43 7.05 -12.68
C TYR A 192 -3.77 5.98 -11.65
N GLY A 193 -4.45 6.39 -10.58
CA GLY A 193 -4.87 5.46 -9.54
C GLY A 193 -5.96 4.50 -9.99
N GLN A 194 -6.89 4.98 -10.84
CA GLN A 194 -7.91 4.13 -11.43
C GLN A 194 -7.28 3.02 -12.28
N GLN A 195 -6.30 3.34 -13.13
CA GLN A 195 -5.61 2.35 -13.95
C GLN A 195 -4.84 1.35 -13.08
N LEU A 196 -4.13 1.81 -12.04
CA LEU A 196 -3.42 0.95 -11.11
C LEU A 196 -4.36 -0.06 -10.42
N LEU A 197 -5.51 0.40 -9.93
CA LEU A 197 -6.48 -0.49 -9.28
C LEU A 197 -7.12 -1.48 -10.27
N ARG A 198 -7.35 -1.09 -11.52
CA ARG A 198 -7.77 -2.01 -12.60
C ARG A 198 -6.72 -3.08 -12.84
N ASN A 199 -5.46 -2.68 -12.95
CA ASN A 199 -4.35 -3.59 -13.17
C ASN A 199 -4.20 -4.58 -12.01
N PHE A 200 -4.24 -4.11 -10.76
CA PHE A 200 -4.21 -4.99 -9.59
C PHE A 200 -5.37 -6.01 -9.61
N ALA A 201 -6.56 -5.58 -10.02
CA ALA A 201 -7.72 -6.47 -10.09
C ALA A 201 -7.58 -7.56 -11.17
N ALA A 202 -6.92 -7.24 -12.28
CA ALA A 202 -6.74 -8.15 -13.42
C ALA A 202 -5.43 -8.95 -13.37
N MET A 203 -4.44 -8.46 -12.62
CA MET A 203 -3.08 -9.03 -12.57
C MET A 203 -3.08 -10.47 -12.06
N GLU A 204 -2.39 -11.35 -12.76
CA GLU A 204 -2.12 -12.71 -12.31
C GLU A 204 -0.84 -12.72 -11.48
N PHE A 205 -0.87 -13.46 -10.38
CA PHE A 205 0.28 -13.71 -9.54
C PHE A 205 0.64 -15.18 -9.73
N GLY A 206 1.88 -15.44 -10.14
CA GLY A 206 2.37 -16.80 -10.35
C GLY A 206 2.20 -17.66 -9.09
N ALA A 207 1.96 -18.93 -9.30
CA ALA A 207 1.89 -19.94 -8.26
C ALA A 207 3.26 -20.16 -7.63
#